data_ddb5604d864a09c1539afa5c751032b3
#
_entry.id   ddb5604d864a09c1539afa5c751032b3
#
_cell.length_a   1.000
_cell.length_b   1.000
_cell.length_c   1.000
_cell.angle_alpha   90.00
_cell.angle_beta   90.00
_cell.angle_gamma   90.00
#
_symmetry.space_group_name_H-M   'P 1'
#
loop_
_entity.id
_entity.type
_entity.pdbx_description
1 polymer ?
#
loop_
_entity_poly.entity_id
_entity_poly.type
_entity_poly.pdbx_seq_one_letter_code
_entity_poly.pdbx_strand_id
1 'polypeptide(L)'
;MTPKLRHRGLIGLGGRRRAEPPKPSPTATPVRRKPSVDFSLTGMLYASTMMFMGLAAVNSQANLLFGVFGLMLGVLAFSFLLGRVTLKRLEVTRSLPEVAIVGEPAMIQYQFQNKKRFWPSVAVSVAELEGSEAFTHQPQAYMLHAGPGKTTVVPLEVVPKRRGLHKLSGYQLITSFPFGFLRRAWTGVEDDEILIYPAIGKVSPRLLAMCLAAEQGGANIKPRRNGTDEFYGVKEFREGENPRWIYWKRSARTGTLISKEMFHVSPPRLLIIVDTYLEQDTQQQRIAVEKTLAMAATMANTALESGLAVGMCGWADGWKTVPEQRGKRHCRDILAALADLPLNRNTPPDWLLQRAAPLLKDGVTPVLFTPRNLNQSLGELARGGMLTVCAESEQANAWFKFDPKIDFSRSMPASQESAS
;
A
#
# COMPACT_ATOMS: atom_id res chain seq x y z
N MET A 1 45.82 30.10 -37.27
CA MET A 1 44.99 30.38 -36.09
C MET A 1 43.64 29.74 -36.29
N THR A 2 43.44 28.56 -35.76
CA THR A 2 42.16 27.81 -35.81
C THR A 2 41.58 27.74 -34.40
N PRO A 3 40.32 28.09 -34.17
CA PRO A 3 39.73 27.99 -32.84
C PRO A 3 39.26 26.55 -32.54
N LYS A 4 39.69 26.05 -31.38
CA LYS A 4 39.32 24.79 -30.82
C LYS A 4 37.83 24.79 -30.39
N LEU A 5 37.00 23.97 -31.01
CA LEU A 5 35.65 23.63 -30.55
C LEU A 5 35.72 22.78 -29.25
N ARG A 6 35.27 23.37 -28.18
CA ARG A 6 35.05 22.67 -26.89
C ARG A 6 33.83 21.75 -27.03
N HIS A 7 34.06 20.44 -27.02
CA HIS A 7 33.01 19.45 -26.75
C HIS A 7 32.42 19.66 -25.34
N ARG A 8 31.20 20.14 -25.28
CA ARG A 8 30.38 20.09 -24.06
C ARG A 8 30.02 18.64 -23.76
N GLY A 9 30.47 18.18 -22.58
CA GLY A 9 30.29 16.83 -22.11
C GLY A 9 28.81 16.46 -21.99
N LEU A 10 28.55 15.23 -22.33
CA LEU A 10 27.33 14.49 -22.10
C LEU A 10 26.95 14.58 -20.60
N ILE A 11 25.74 15.08 -20.35
CA ILE A 11 25.10 15.08 -19.04
C ILE A 11 24.96 13.62 -18.61
N GLY A 12 25.72 13.24 -17.59
CA GLY A 12 25.69 11.92 -16.99
C GLY A 12 24.29 11.59 -16.52
N LEU A 13 23.75 10.50 -17.03
CA LEU A 13 22.61 9.79 -16.46
C LEU A 13 22.99 9.39 -15.03
N GLY A 14 22.53 10.20 -14.06
CA GLY A 14 22.70 9.93 -12.65
C GLY A 14 22.11 8.56 -12.33
N GLY A 15 22.99 7.62 -12.04
CA GLY A 15 22.61 6.31 -11.51
C GLY A 15 21.78 6.50 -10.25
N ARG A 16 20.48 6.25 -10.34
CA ARG A 16 19.61 6.13 -9.17
C ARG A 16 20.20 5.03 -8.30
N ARG A 17 20.75 5.42 -7.17
CA ARG A 17 21.11 4.52 -6.08
C ARG A 17 19.92 3.61 -5.81
N ARG A 18 20.16 2.30 -5.87
CA ARG A 18 19.25 1.26 -5.40
C ARG A 18 18.72 1.72 -4.04
N ALA A 19 17.41 1.91 -3.93
CA ALA A 19 16.76 2.03 -2.63
C ALA A 19 16.96 0.68 -1.92
N GLU A 20 17.87 0.65 -0.96
CA GLU A 20 17.94 -0.43 0.02
C GLU A 20 16.58 -0.48 0.75
N PRO A 21 16.11 -1.69 1.12
CA PRO A 21 14.94 -1.79 1.97
C PRO A 21 15.20 -0.93 3.23
N PRO A 22 14.19 -0.20 3.71
CA PRO A 22 14.37 0.66 4.87
C PRO A 22 14.94 -0.18 6.01
N LYS A 23 16.18 0.13 6.39
CA LYS A 23 16.77 -0.38 7.63
C LYS A 23 15.82 0.06 8.76
N PRO A 24 15.58 -0.78 9.77
CA PRO A 24 14.84 -0.35 10.94
C PRO A 24 15.49 0.94 11.42
N SER A 25 14.70 1.98 11.55
CA SER A 25 15.17 3.33 11.93
C SER A 25 16.03 3.23 13.17
N PRO A 26 17.23 3.82 13.21
CA PRO A 26 18.04 3.81 14.41
C PRO A 26 17.22 4.56 15.48
N THR A 27 16.74 3.80 16.46
CA THR A 27 16.21 4.17 17.76
C THR A 27 16.13 5.69 18.00
N ALA A 28 15.11 6.33 17.45
CA ALA A 28 14.73 7.66 17.92
C ALA A 28 14.31 7.47 19.38
N THR A 29 15.05 8.07 20.29
CA THR A 29 14.72 8.07 21.71
C THR A 29 13.34 8.70 21.83
N PRO A 30 12.29 8.01 22.31
CA PRO A 30 10.94 8.55 22.29
C PRO A 30 10.89 9.84 23.08
N VAL A 31 10.55 10.94 22.42
CA VAL A 31 10.41 12.24 23.08
C VAL A 31 9.20 12.18 24.00
N ARG A 32 9.47 12.10 25.30
CA ARG A 32 8.47 11.94 26.35
C ARG A 32 7.73 13.23 26.60
N ARG A 33 6.43 13.32 26.23
CA ARG A 33 5.55 14.38 26.71
C ARG A 33 5.08 14.09 28.13
N LYS A 34 4.63 15.13 28.88
CA LYS A 34 4.18 15.00 30.28
C LYS A 34 3.07 13.95 30.41
N PRO A 35 3.14 13.08 31.42
CA PRO A 35 2.07 12.12 31.67
C PRO A 35 0.77 12.84 32.02
N SER A 36 -0.35 12.45 31.44
CA SER A 36 -1.67 12.83 31.90
C SER A 36 -2.18 11.80 32.91
N VAL A 37 -2.95 12.29 33.88
CA VAL A 37 -3.61 11.47 34.89
C VAL A 37 -5.05 11.95 34.95
N ASP A 38 -5.96 11.06 34.59
CA ASP A 38 -7.37 11.34 34.56
C ASP A 38 -8.11 10.36 35.49
N PHE A 39 -9.13 10.85 36.19
CA PHE A 39 -10.03 9.97 36.93
C PHE A 39 -10.96 9.26 35.95
N SER A 40 -11.04 7.96 36.10
CA SER A 40 -12.08 7.20 35.40
C SER A 40 -13.44 7.40 36.06
N LEU A 41 -14.53 7.04 35.38
CA LEU A 41 -15.85 7.05 36.00
C LEU A 41 -15.88 6.23 37.29
N THR A 42 -15.25 5.06 37.28
CA THR A 42 -15.10 4.18 38.47
C THR A 42 -14.33 4.90 39.58
N GLY A 43 -13.29 5.67 39.21
CA GLY A 43 -12.50 6.45 40.17
C GLY A 43 -13.30 7.60 40.78
N MET A 44 -14.15 8.27 40.01
CA MET A 44 -15.04 9.33 40.52
C MET A 44 -16.05 8.77 41.49
N LEU A 45 -16.68 7.64 41.16
CA LEU A 45 -17.62 6.96 42.06
C LEU A 45 -16.94 6.51 43.37
N TYR A 46 -15.74 5.95 43.25
CA TYR A 46 -14.94 5.56 44.41
C TYR A 46 -14.59 6.78 45.27
N ALA A 47 -14.14 7.86 44.69
CA ALA A 47 -13.78 9.10 45.41
C ALA A 47 -15.00 9.73 46.11
N SER A 48 -16.16 9.74 45.45
CA SER A 48 -17.40 10.26 46.07
C SER A 48 -17.84 9.38 47.25
N THR A 49 -17.82 8.03 47.11
CA THR A 49 -18.14 7.11 48.21
C THR A 49 -17.15 7.28 49.36
N MET A 50 -15.85 7.45 49.07
CA MET A 50 -14.83 7.70 50.08
C MET A 50 -15.09 9.02 50.82
N MET A 51 -15.52 10.09 50.12
CA MET A 51 -15.87 11.37 50.71
C MET A 51 -17.09 11.24 51.66
N PHE A 52 -18.15 10.56 51.23
CA PHE A 52 -19.31 10.29 52.09
C PHE A 52 -18.93 9.47 53.29
N MET A 53 -18.07 8.47 53.12
CA MET A 53 -17.59 7.66 54.26
C MET A 53 -16.80 8.48 55.28
N GLY A 54 -15.94 9.42 54.77
CA GLY A 54 -15.20 10.35 55.63
C GLY A 54 -16.13 11.28 56.43
N LEU A 55 -17.17 11.85 55.76
CA LEU A 55 -18.15 12.68 56.42
C LEU A 55 -18.95 11.89 57.50
N ALA A 56 -19.36 10.67 57.18
CA ALA A 56 -20.02 9.79 58.13
C ALA A 56 -19.13 9.45 59.32
N ALA A 57 -17.83 9.22 59.09
CA ALA A 57 -16.87 8.93 60.17
C ALA A 57 -16.72 10.11 61.14
N VAL A 58 -16.65 11.34 60.61
CA VAL A 58 -16.53 12.55 61.42
C VAL A 58 -17.84 12.76 62.22
N ASN A 59 -18.98 12.57 61.57
CA ASN A 59 -20.28 12.83 62.22
C ASN A 59 -20.62 11.79 63.29
N SER A 60 -20.30 10.51 63.06
CA SER A 60 -20.65 9.43 63.99
C SER A 60 -19.57 9.16 65.03
N GLN A 61 -18.38 9.71 64.91
CA GLN A 61 -17.19 9.49 65.73
C GLN A 61 -16.84 7.99 65.97
N ALA A 62 -17.32 7.12 65.07
CA ALA A 62 -17.09 5.68 65.14
C ALA A 62 -15.70 5.28 64.62
N ASN A 63 -14.86 4.66 65.45
CA ASN A 63 -13.52 4.26 65.08
C ASN A 63 -13.50 3.32 63.85
N LEU A 64 -14.53 2.49 63.69
CA LEU A 64 -14.63 1.58 62.56
C LEU A 64 -14.71 2.35 61.21
N LEU A 65 -15.51 3.44 61.17
CA LEU A 65 -15.65 4.24 59.96
C LEU A 65 -14.37 4.98 59.58
N PHE A 66 -13.61 5.46 60.57
CA PHE A 66 -12.25 6.01 60.32
C PHE A 66 -11.31 4.96 59.78
N GLY A 67 -11.37 3.72 60.25
CA GLY A 67 -10.59 2.60 59.73
C GLY A 67 -10.90 2.29 58.25
N VAL A 68 -12.21 2.23 57.89
CA VAL A 68 -12.67 2.00 56.52
C VAL A 68 -12.26 3.17 55.60
N PHE A 69 -12.42 4.41 56.07
CA PHE A 69 -12.00 5.61 55.30
C PHE A 69 -10.49 5.58 55.05
N GLY A 70 -9.69 5.29 56.08
CA GLY A 70 -8.23 5.17 55.96
C GLY A 70 -7.81 4.06 54.98
N LEU A 71 -8.50 2.91 55.00
CA LEU A 71 -8.26 1.83 54.03
C LEU A 71 -8.59 2.27 52.62
N MET A 72 -9.74 2.94 52.40
CA MET A 72 -10.11 3.49 51.07
C MET A 72 -9.06 4.50 50.55
N LEU A 73 -8.57 5.40 51.42
CA LEU A 73 -7.54 6.35 51.06
C LEU A 73 -6.24 5.63 50.74
N GLY A 74 -5.87 4.60 51.52
CA GLY A 74 -4.68 3.76 51.26
C GLY A 74 -4.74 3.05 49.89
N VAL A 75 -5.89 2.49 49.52
CA VAL A 75 -6.10 1.83 48.24
C VAL A 75 -5.97 2.83 47.08
N LEU A 76 -6.49 4.05 47.22
CA LEU A 76 -6.35 5.10 46.20
C LEU A 76 -4.88 5.54 46.04
N ALA A 77 -4.17 5.75 47.16
CA ALA A 77 -2.76 6.12 47.16
C ALA A 77 -1.90 5.01 46.54
N PHE A 78 -2.17 3.75 46.89
CA PHE A 78 -1.52 2.58 46.31
C PHE A 78 -1.75 2.46 44.80
N SER A 79 -2.99 2.66 44.36
CA SER A 79 -3.33 2.70 42.93
C SER A 79 -2.55 3.77 42.16
N PHE A 80 -2.45 4.96 42.76
CA PHE A 80 -1.67 6.07 42.20
C PHE A 80 -0.19 5.70 42.04
N LEU A 81 0.41 5.09 43.05
CA LEU A 81 1.83 4.71 43.05
C LEU A 81 2.11 3.60 42.01
N LEU A 82 1.30 2.52 42.03
CA LEU A 82 1.49 1.39 41.11
C LEU A 82 1.30 1.80 39.66
N GLY A 83 0.30 2.61 39.33
CA GLY A 83 0.10 3.09 37.96
C GLY A 83 1.30 3.89 37.45
N ARG A 84 1.99 4.65 38.34
CA ARG A 84 3.23 5.37 37.99
C ARG A 84 4.39 4.41 37.74
N VAL A 85 4.54 3.39 38.53
CA VAL A 85 5.62 2.39 38.41
C VAL A 85 5.43 1.54 37.17
N THR A 86 4.20 1.21 36.81
CA THR A 86 3.87 0.37 35.63
C THR A 86 4.38 0.95 34.34
N LEU A 87 4.18 2.26 34.07
CA LEU A 87 4.64 2.92 32.85
C LEU A 87 6.10 3.40 32.87
N LYS A 88 6.72 3.46 34.07
CA LYS A 88 8.10 3.94 34.18
C LYS A 88 9.07 2.99 33.47
N ARG A 89 9.99 3.51 32.66
CA ARG A 89 11.00 2.73 31.92
C ARG A 89 10.42 1.60 31.05
N LEU A 90 9.22 1.76 30.56
CA LEU A 90 8.65 0.92 29.52
C LEU A 90 8.87 1.61 28.17
N GLU A 91 9.54 0.95 27.26
CA GLU A 91 9.74 1.42 25.88
C GLU A 91 8.89 0.55 24.97
N VAL A 92 8.32 1.19 23.95
CA VAL A 92 7.52 0.52 22.92
C VAL A 92 8.11 0.87 21.58
N THR A 93 8.37 -0.13 20.79
CA THR A 93 8.76 -0.01 19.39
C THR A 93 7.73 -0.71 18.52
N ARG A 94 7.48 -0.13 17.36
CA ARG A 94 6.48 -0.60 16.40
C ARG A 94 7.20 -1.23 15.21
N SER A 95 6.70 -2.35 14.71
CA SER A 95 7.13 -2.97 13.46
C SER A 95 5.94 -3.07 12.53
N LEU A 96 6.02 -2.33 11.41
CA LEU A 96 4.97 -2.29 10.39
C LEU A 96 5.13 -3.44 9.40
N PRO A 97 4.04 -3.92 8.78
CA PRO A 97 4.12 -4.92 7.72
C PRO A 97 4.76 -4.35 6.46
N GLU A 98 5.50 -5.17 5.72
CA GLU A 98 6.06 -4.78 4.41
C GLU A 98 4.99 -4.51 3.34
N VAL A 99 3.83 -5.13 3.48
CA VAL A 99 2.71 -5.04 2.54
C VAL A 99 1.44 -4.81 3.32
N ALA A 100 0.71 -3.76 2.96
CA ALA A 100 -0.62 -3.46 3.45
C ALA A 100 -1.54 -3.16 2.26
N ILE A 101 -2.70 -3.79 2.21
CA ILE A 101 -3.66 -3.70 1.10
C ILE A 101 -5.00 -3.26 1.68
N VAL A 102 -5.70 -2.36 1.02
CA VAL A 102 -7.04 -1.90 1.45
C VAL A 102 -7.99 -3.09 1.53
N GLY A 103 -8.65 -3.24 2.68
CA GLY A 103 -9.62 -4.31 2.94
C GLY A 103 -9.03 -5.64 3.37
N GLU A 104 -7.71 -5.85 3.31
CA GLU A 104 -7.06 -7.06 3.78
C GLU A 104 -6.46 -6.88 5.19
N PRO A 105 -6.55 -7.90 6.06
CA PRO A 105 -5.96 -7.81 7.38
C PRO A 105 -4.43 -7.76 7.31
N ALA A 106 -3.84 -6.79 7.97
CA ALA A 106 -2.40 -6.61 8.11
C ALA A 106 -1.99 -6.68 9.57
N MET A 107 -0.77 -7.15 9.85
CA MET A 107 -0.29 -7.35 11.22
C MET A 107 0.74 -6.28 11.60
N ILE A 108 0.41 -5.44 12.56
CA ILE A 108 1.35 -4.54 13.23
C ILE A 108 1.85 -5.24 14.49
N GLN A 109 3.16 -5.20 14.73
CA GLN A 109 3.75 -5.78 15.92
C GLN A 109 4.25 -4.68 16.85
N TYR A 110 3.77 -4.67 18.08
CA TYR A 110 4.25 -3.80 19.14
C TYR A 110 5.17 -4.57 20.09
N GLN A 111 6.41 -4.10 20.20
CA GLN A 111 7.41 -4.68 21.11
C GLN A 111 7.51 -3.81 22.36
N PHE A 112 7.07 -4.35 23.49
CA PHE A 112 7.14 -3.71 24.81
C PHE A 112 8.39 -4.17 25.53
N GLN A 113 9.37 -3.29 25.67
CA GLN A 113 10.59 -3.57 26.41
C GLN A 113 10.52 -2.97 27.82
N ASN A 114 10.46 -3.82 28.86
CA ASN A 114 10.48 -3.38 30.24
C ASN A 114 11.91 -3.25 30.74
N LYS A 115 12.45 -2.04 30.81
CA LYS A 115 13.82 -1.75 31.30
C LYS A 115 13.92 -1.64 32.84
N LYS A 116 12.89 -2.03 33.59
CA LYS A 116 12.90 -2.08 35.04
C LYS A 116 13.62 -3.33 35.53
N ARG A 117 14.31 -3.20 36.67
CA ARG A 117 15.10 -4.31 37.27
C ARG A 117 14.24 -5.29 38.05
N PHE A 118 13.22 -4.78 38.77
CA PHE A 118 12.48 -5.58 39.76
C PHE A 118 10.97 -5.63 39.51
N TRP A 119 10.39 -4.63 38.85
CA TRP A 119 8.95 -4.50 38.73
C TRP A 119 8.44 -4.85 37.35
N PRO A 120 7.38 -5.67 37.21
CA PRO A 120 6.73 -5.90 35.94
C PRO A 120 5.98 -4.66 35.47
N SER A 121 5.71 -4.59 34.19
CA SER A 121 4.67 -3.73 33.60
C SER A 121 3.43 -4.58 33.34
N VAL A 122 2.28 -4.12 33.77
CA VAL A 122 1.03 -4.90 33.72
C VAL A 122 -0.09 -4.03 33.18
N ALA A 123 -0.96 -4.64 32.36
CA ALA A 123 -2.19 -4.02 31.86
C ALA A 123 -1.92 -2.66 31.15
N VAL A 124 -1.07 -2.68 30.13
CA VAL A 124 -0.73 -1.50 29.35
C VAL A 124 -1.33 -1.61 27.95
N SER A 125 -2.10 -0.62 27.53
CA SER A 125 -2.53 -0.48 26.15
C SER A 125 -1.64 0.51 25.42
N VAL A 126 -1.39 0.27 24.14
CA VAL A 126 -0.84 1.25 23.20
C VAL A 126 -1.91 1.61 22.19
N ALA A 127 -2.10 2.88 21.92
CA ALA A 127 -3.03 3.39 20.91
C ALA A 127 -2.30 4.39 20.02
N GLU A 128 -2.50 4.31 18.70
CA GLU A 128 -1.96 5.27 17.75
C GLU A 128 -2.70 6.60 17.85
N LEU A 129 -1.96 7.72 17.83
CA LEU A 129 -2.53 9.07 17.89
C LEU A 129 -2.82 9.61 16.52
N GLU A 130 -1.85 9.55 15.62
CA GLU A 130 -1.93 10.07 14.27
C GLU A 130 -1.83 8.94 13.25
N GLY A 131 -2.41 9.13 12.06
CA GLY A 131 -2.43 8.09 11.01
C GLY A 131 -3.46 6.97 11.24
N SER A 132 -4.20 6.99 12.37
CA SER A 132 -5.26 6.02 12.63
C SER A 132 -6.40 6.05 11.60
N GLU A 133 -6.53 7.16 10.89
CA GLU A 133 -7.51 7.35 9.80
C GLU A 133 -7.29 6.40 8.61
N ALA A 134 -6.07 5.88 8.45
CA ALA A 134 -5.74 4.89 7.43
C ALA A 134 -6.40 3.53 7.66
N PHE A 135 -6.87 3.26 8.88
CA PHE A 135 -7.43 1.97 9.31
C PHE A 135 -8.92 2.07 9.62
N THR A 136 -9.60 0.93 9.59
CA THR A 136 -11.04 0.83 9.89
C THR A 136 -11.34 1.20 11.34
N HIS A 137 -10.45 0.77 12.25
CA HIS A 137 -10.51 1.09 13.67
C HIS A 137 -9.16 1.65 14.11
N GLN A 138 -9.17 2.52 15.13
CA GLN A 138 -7.93 3.00 15.72
C GLN A 138 -7.08 1.82 16.20
N PRO A 139 -5.83 1.68 15.73
CA PRO A 139 -4.96 0.61 16.17
C PRO A 139 -4.70 0.70 17.67
N GLN A 140 -5.12 -0.31 18.40
CA GLN A 140 -4.93 -0.39 19.84
C GLN A 140 -4.54 -1.82 20.23
N ALA A 141 -3.31 -1.98 20.74
CA ALA A 141 -2.82 -3.25 21.26
C ALA A 141 -2.80 -3.24 22.79
N TYR A 142 -3.06 -4.41 23.38
CA TYR A 142 -3.10 -4.58 24.82
C TYR A 142 -2.06 -5.61 25.28
N MET A 143 -1.13 -5.17 26.11
CA MET A 143 -0.12 -6.01 26.77
C MET A 143 -0.57 -6.33 28.20
N LEU A 144 -0.78 -7.61 28.49
CA LEU A 144 -1.18 -8.05 29.82
C LEU A 144 -0.02 -7.95 30.82
N HIS A 145 1.19 -8.42 30.42
CA HIS A 145 2.32 -8.52 31.33
C HIS A 145 3.66 -8.46 30.59
N ALA A 146 4.59 -7.65 31.08
CA ALA A 146 5.99 -7.67 30.69
C ALA A 146 6.88 -7.75 31.96
N GLY A 147 7.56 -8.87 32.12
CA GLY A 147 8.49 -9.10 33.25
C GLY A 147 9.66 -8.11 33.27
N PRO A 148 10.35 -7.99 34.40
CA PRO A 148 11.55 -7.15 34.51
C PRO A 148 12.63 -7.56 33.50
N GLY A 149 13.19 -6.59 32.77
CA GLY A 149 14.22 -6.82 31.77
C GLY A 149 13.79 -7.60 30.53
N LYS A 150 12.49 -7.96 30.41
CA LYS A 150 11.97 -8.75 29.27
C LYS A 150 11.32 -7.86 28.22
N THR A 151 11.35 -8.37 26.96
CA THR A 151 10.60 -7.82 25.83
C THR A 151 9.41 -8.73 25.58
N THR A 152 8.22 -8.13 25.44
CA THR A 152 6.97 -8.81 25.08
C THR A 152 6.49 -8.28 23.76
N VAL A 153 6.24 -9.16 22.80
CA VAL A 153 5.71 -8.79 21.48
C VAL A 153 4.21 -9.03 21.46
N VAL A 154 3.45 -8.03 21.07
CA VAL A 154 2.00 -8.10 20.93
C VAL A 154 1.63 -7.84 19.47
N PRO A 155 1.17 -8.85 18.73
CA PRO A 155 0.65 -8.67 17.38
C PRO A 155 -0.74 -8.01 17.46
N LEU A 156 -1.00 -7.10 16.54
CA LEU A 156 -2.28 -6.45 16.35
C LEU A 156 -2.70 -6.58 14.90
N GLU A 157 -3.85 -7.17 14.68
CA GLU A 157 -4.50 -7.20 13.37
C GLU A 157 -5.22 -5.88 13.11
N VAL A 158 -4.93 -5.25 11.98
CA VAL A 158 -5.54 -4.02 11.53
C VAL A 158 -6.03 -4.18 10.09
N VAL A 159 -7.13 -3.52 9.74
CA VAL A 159 -7.65 -3.53 8.37
C VAL A 159 -7.48 -2.13 7.80
N PRO A 160 -6.54 -1.95 6.84
CA PRO A 160 -6.39 -0.69 6.14
C PRO A 160 -7.65 -0.33 5.34
N LYS A 161 -8.08 0.92 5.40
CA LYS A 161 -9.23 1.41 4.63
C LYS A 161 -8.88 2.46 3.59
N ARG A 162 -7.75 3.15 3.75
CA ARG A 162 -7.29 4.22 2.83
C ARG A 162 -5.96 3.82 2.19
N ARG A 163 -5.87 3.96 0.86
CA ARG A 163 -4.61 3.75 0.15
C ARG A 163 -3.68 4.97 0.27
N GLY A 164 -2.43 4.78 -0.09
CA GLY A 164 -1.42 5.83 -0.12
C GLY A 164 -0.39 5.73 0.98
N LEU A 165 0.48 6.73 1.04
CA LEU A 165 1.50 6.84 2.07
C LEU A 165 0.91 7.52 3.32
N HIS A 166 0.88 6.80 4.43
CA HIS A 166 0.38 7.31 5.71
C HIS A 166 1.51 7.38 6.72
N LYS A 167 1.55 8.50 7.46
CA LYS A 167 2.48 8.70 8.57
C LYS A 167 1.80 8.33 9.87
N LEU A 168 2.45 7.50 10.64
CA LEU A 168 2.05 7.13 11.99
C LEU A 168 2.98 7.86 12.96
N SER A 169 2.55 9.04 13.44
CA SER A 169 3.36 9.91 14.28
C SER A 169 2.88 9.86 15.72
N GLY A 170 3.57 9.08 16.52
CA GLY A 170 3.31 9.00 17.94
C GLY A 170 2.23 8.01 18.35
N TYR A 171 2.41 7.54 19.56
CA TYR A 171 1.51 6.60 20.21
C TYR A 171 1.26 7.03 21.66
N GLN A 172 0.16 6.57 22.23
CA GLN A 172 -0.18 6.77 23.64
C GLN A 172 -0.17 5.44 24.38
N LEU A 173 0.63 5.35 25.45
CA LEU A 173 0.59 4.25 26.39
C LEU A 173 -0.41 4.57 27.49
N ILE A 174 -1.34 3.69 27.72
CA ILE A 174 -2.44 3.88 28.67
C ILE A 174 -2.44 2.71 29.66
N THR A 175 -2.58 3.02 30.94
CA THR A 175 -2.86 2.02 31.98
C THR A 175 -3.87 2.54 32.97
N SER A 176 -4.75 1.66 33.43
CA SER A 176 -5.68 1.91 34.52
C SER A 176 -5.42 0.96 35.69
N PHE A 177 -4.26 0.28 35.68
CA PHE A 177 -3.88 -0.68 36.72
C PHE A 177 -3.63 0.01 38.07
N PRO A 178 -3.98 -0.60 39.24
CA PRO A 178 -4.61 -1.94 39.38
C PRO A 178 -6.14 -1.94 39.36
N PHE A 179 -6.83 -0.92 39.89
CA PHE A 179 -8.26 -0.94 40.19
C PHE A 179 -9.12 -0.18 39.19
N GLY A 180 -8.51 0.41 38.16
CA GLY A 180 -9.25 1.19 37.18
C GLY A 180 -9.68 2.58 37.64
N PHE A 181 -9.27 3.04 38.83
CA PHE A 181 -9.68 4.35 39.35
C PHE A 181 -9.03 5.52 38.64
N LEU A 182 -7.76 5.35 38.27
CA LEU A 182 -6.94 6.36 37.62
C LEU A 182 -6.48 5.86 36.27
N ARG A 183 -6.80 6.58 35.22
CA ARG A 183 -6.25 6.37 33.89
C ARG A 183 -4.99 7.21 33.74
N ARG A 184 -3.87 6.56 33.55
CA ARG A 184 -2.60 7.21 33.22
C ARG A 184 -2.28 7.02 31.75
N ALA A 185 -2.01 8.10 31.09
CA ALA A 185 -1.59 8.06 29.72
C ALA A 185 -0.22 8.72 29.54
N TRP A 186 0.55 8.20 28.62
CA TRP A 186 1.88 8.64 28.32
C TRP A 186 2.11 8.65 26.81
N THR A 187 2.48 9.78 26.24
CA THR A 187 2.67 9.93 24.80
C THR A 187 4.13 9.71 24.44
N GLY A 188 4.39 8.78 23.53
CA GLY A 188 5.65 8.60 22.83
C GLY A 188 5.55 9.18 21.42
N VAL A 189 6.67 9.62 20.86
CA VAL A 189 6.78 10.07 19.47
C VAL A 189 7.67 9.07 18.76
N GLU A 190 7.14 8.46 17.71
CA GLU A 190 7.86 7.56 16.81
C GLU A 190 7.24 7.76 15.43
N ASP A 191 8.03 8.27 14.50
CA ASP A 191 7.58 8.56 13.14
C ASP A 191 7.91 7.37 12.24
N ASP A 192 6.87 6.68 11.77
CA ASP A 192 6.97 5.62 10.78
C ASP A 192 6.06 5.92 9.61
N GLU A 193 6.40 5.39 8.45
CA GLU A 193 5.61 5.51 7.24
C GLU A 193 5.12 4.13 6.80
N ILE A 194 3.85 4.01 6.50
CA ILE A 194 3.23 2.82 5.93
C ILE A 194 2.64 3.14 4.57
N LEU A 195 3.01 2.35 3.56
CA LEU A 195 2.43 2.43 2.23
C LEU A 195 1.31 1.40 2.11
N ILE A 196 0.10 1.88 1.90
CA ILE A 196 -1.09 1.04 1.74
C ILE A 196 -1.46 0.98 0.26
N TYR A 197 -1.48 -0.22 -0.31
CA TYR A 197 -1.84 -0.47 -1.70
C TYR A 197 -3.35 -0.43 -1.92
N PRO A 198 -3.82 -0.14 -3.15
CA PRO A 198 -5.22 -0.26 -3.49
C PRO A 198 -5.76 -1.67 -3.24
N ALA A 199 -7.07 -1.80 -3.08
CA ALA A 199 -7.71 -3.10 -2.90
C ALA A 199 -7.44 -4.02 -4.09
N ILE A 200 -7.16 -5.29 -3.80
CA ILE A 200 -6.93 -6.34 -4.81
C ILE A 200 -8.09 -7.33 -4.73
N GLY A 201 -8.75 -7.53 -5.84
CA GLY A 201 -9.84 -8.51 -5.99
C GLY A 201 -9.44 -9.70 -6.84
N LYS A 202 -10.42 -10.29 -7.50
CA LYS A 202 -10.24 -11.39 -8.46
C LYS A 202 -10.67 -10.95 -9.84
N VAL A 203 -9.85 -11.27 -10.83
CA VAL A 203 -10.15 -11.05 -12.26
C VAL A 203 -10.80 -12.29 -12.86
N SER A 204 -11.78 -12.08 -13.72
CA SER A 204 -12.33 -13.15 -14.56
C SER A 204 -11.27 -13.66 -15.54
N PRO A 205 -11.04 -15.00 -15.63
CA PRO A 205 -10.11 -15.59 -16.59
C PRO A 205 -10.41 -15.19 -18.04
N ARG A 206 -11.68 -14.90 -18.34
CA ARG A 206 -12.11 -14.46 -19.67
C ARG A 206 -11.48 -13.12 -20.05
N LEU A 207 -11.41 -12.16 -19.13
CA LEU A 207 -10.79 -10.84 -19.38
C LEU A 207 -9.31 -11.00 -19.70
N LEU A 208 -8.59 -11.81 -18.92
CA LEU A 208 -7.17 -12.06 -19.17
C LEU A 208 -6.96 -12.74 -20.53
N ALA A 209 -7.79 -13.73 -20.86
CA ALA A 209 -7.76 -14.38 -22.18
C ALA A 209 -8.05 -13.39 -23.32
N MET A 210 -8.97 -12.44 -23.15
CA MET A 210 -9.23 -11.38 -24.13
C MET A 210 -8.02 -10.47 -24.34
N CYS A 211 -7.31 -10.08 -23.28
CA CYS A 211 -6.08 -9.30 -23.37
C CYS A 211 -4.99 -10.05 -24.16
N LEU A 212 -4.84 -11.36 -23.92
CA LEU A 212 -3.89 -12.21 -24.64
C LEU A 212 -4.30 -12.43 -26.11
N ALA A 213 -5.59 -12.59 -26.39
CA ALA A 213 -6.10 -12.79 -27.73
C ALA A 213 -6.01 -11.51 -28.59
N ALA A 214 -6.19 -10.32 -27.98
CA ALA A 214 -6.04 -9.04 -28.65
C ALA A 214 -4.62 -8.85 -29.19
N GLU A 215 -3.61 -9.33 -28.48
CA GLU A 215 -2.22 -9.36 -28.96
C GLU A 215 -2.05 -10.24 -30.21
N GLN A 216 -2.67 -11.42 -30.21
CA GLN A 216 -2.58 -12.36 -31.35
C GLN A 216 -3.33 -11.87 -32.60
N GLY A 217 -4.42 -11.12 -32.43
CA GLY A 217 -5.24 -10.59 -33.53
C GLY A 217 -4.66 -9.31 -34.16
N GLY A 218 -3.89 -8.52 -33.45
CA GLY A 218 -3.22 -7.32 -33.92
C GLY A 218 -1.79 -7.52 -34.41
N ALA A 219 -1.21 -8.63 -34.10
CA ALA A 219 0.13 -8.97 -34.53
C ALA A 219 0.13 -9.42 -35.99
N ASN A 220 0.38 -8.48 -36.92
CA ASN A 220 1.24 -8.81 -38.03
C ASN A 220 2.51 -9.41 -37.39
N ILE A 221 2.56 -10.74 -37.36
CA ILE A 221 3.73 -11.52 -36.94
C ILE A 221 4.84 -11.17 -37.94
N LYS A 222 5.46 -9.99 -37.75
CA LYS A 222 6.66 -9.64 -38.49
C LYS A 222 7.77 -10.47 -37.87
N PRO A 223 8.31 -11.47 -38.58
CA PRO A 223 9.43 -12.23 -38.09
C PRO A 223 10.55 -11.27 -37.76
N ARG A 224 10.84 -11.09 -36.47
CA ARG A 224 11.99 -10.30 -36.05
C ARG A 224 13.21 -11.15 -36.37
N ARG A 225 13.97 -10.75 -37.38
CA ARG A 225 15.25 -11.38 -37.75
C ARG A 225 16.09 -11.56 -36.50
N ASN A 226 16.56 -12.81 -36.26
CA ASN A 226 17.44 -13.24 -35.17
C ASN A 226 16.76 -13.76 -33.86
N GLY A 227 15.53 -14.28 -33.90
CA GLY A 227 15.00 -15.12 -32.84
C GLY A 227 15.59 -16.55 -32.87
N THR A 228 15.73 -17.18 -31.69
CA THR A 228 16.29 -18.54 -31.55
C THR A 228 15.28 -19.57 -31.07
N ASP A 229 14.01 -19.19 -30.82
CA ASP A 229 13.12 -19.98 -29.97
C ASP A 229 12.20 -20.93 -30.73
N GLU A 230 11.60 -20.53 -31.85
CA GLU A 230 10.72 -21.40 -32.62
C GLU A 230 10.96 -21.37 -34.12
N PHE A 231 10.77 -22.51 -34.78
CA PHE A 231 10.88 -22.62 -36.23
C PHE A 231 9.63 -22.07 -36.89
N TYR A 232 9.77 -20.98 -37.66
CA TYR A 232 8.69 -20.34 -38.40
C TYR A 232 8.56 -20.92 -39.82
N GLY A 233 9.69 -21.05 -40.52
CA GLY A 233 9.68 -21.47 -41.90
C GLY A 233 11.08 -21.59 -42.48
N VAL A 234 11.14 -21.67 -43.77
CA VAL A 234 12.39 -21.67 -44.53
C VAL A 234 12.35 -20.60 -45.60
N LYS A 235 13.48 -19.98 -45.82
CA LYS A 235 13.69 -18.97 -46.88
C LYS A 235 15.02 -19.22 -47.57
N GLU A 236 15.23 -18.61 -48.70
CA GLU A 236 16.54 -18.62 -49.36
C GLU A 236 17.57 -17.91 -48.48
N PHE A 237 18.76 -18.51 -48.35
CA PHE A 237 19.87 -17.95 -47.61
C PHE A 237 20.42 -16.71 -48.33
N ARG A 238 20.60 -15.64 -47.60
CA ARG A 238 21.20 -14.39 -48.13
C ARG A 238 22.56 -14.18 -47.51
N GLU A 239 23.49 -13.61 -48.30
CA GLU A 239 24.79 -13.22 -47.79
C GLU A 239 24.68 -12.25 -46.62
N GLY A 240 25.43 -12.53 -45.55
CA GLY A 240 25.34 -11.79 -44.27
C GLY A 240 24.45 -12.41 -43.21
N GLU A 241 23.74 -13.52 -43.52
CA GLU A 241 23.02 -14.29 -42.50
C GLU A 241 23.95 -15.28 -41.77
N ASN A 242 23.56 -15.65 -40.54
CA ASN A 242 24.35 -16.58 -39.75
C ASN A 242 24.31 -17.99 -40.35
N PRO A 243 25.49 -18.58 -40.75
CA PRO A 243 25.56 -19.89 -41.37
C PRO A 243 24.97 -21.04 -40.54
N ARG A 244 24.88 -20.87 -39.22
CA ARG A 244 24.25 -21.87 -38.32
C ARG A 244 22.78 -22.12 -38.61
N TRP A 245 22.10 -21.19 -39.29
CA TRP A 245 20.69 -21.31 -39.65
C TRP A 245 20.46 -21.98 -41.00
N ILE A 246 21.51 -22.37 -41.74
CA ILE A 246 21.35 -23.10 -42.99
C ILE A 246 20.73 -24.46 -42.70
N TYR A 247 19.64 -24.74 -43.42
CA TYR A 247 18.91 -26.00 -43.34
C TYR A 247 19.48 -26.99 -44.38
N TRP A 248 20.67 -27.54 -44.06
CA TRP A 248 21.46 -28.38 -44.95
C TRP A 248 20.66 -29.51 -45.65
N LYS A 249 19.76 -30.20 -44.92
CA LYS A 249 18.95 -31.29 -45.46
C LYS A 249 18.02 -30.81 -46.59
N ARG A 250 17.47 -29.61 -46.52
CA ARG A 250 16.58 -29.07 -47.56
C ARG A 250 17.38 -28.41 -48.67
N SER A 251 18.45 -27.73 -48.35
CA SER A 251 19.37 -27.15 -49.32
C SER A 251 19.95 -28.21 -50.29
N ALA A 252 20.29 -29.40 -49.76
CA ALA A 252 20.77 -30.52 -50.56
C ALA A 252 19.75 -31.09 -51.55
N ARG A 253 18.45 -30.93 -51.27
CA ARG A 253 17.37 -31.38 -52.17
C ARG A 253 17.00 -30.37 -53.23
N THR A 254 17.11 -29.08 -52.92
CA THR A 254 16.67 -27.98 -53.79
C THR A 254 17.80 -27.45 -54.65
N GLY A 255 19.08 -27.75 -54.33
CA GLY A 255 20.24 -27.20 -54.99
C GLY A 255 20.52 -25.71 -54.64
N THR A 256 19.71 -25.09 -53.80
CA THR A 256 19.89 -23.72 -53.35
C THR A 256 20.06 -23.67 -51.84
N LEU A 257 20.87 -22.73 -51.34
CA LEU A 257 21.04 -22.56 -49.89
C LEU A 257 19.75 -22.03 -49.23
N ILE A 258 19.19 -22.81 -48.32
CA ILE A 258 17.97 -22.47 -47.57
C ILE A 258 18.32 -22.22 -46.11
N SER A 259 17.85 -21.14 -45.57
CA SER A 259 17.97 -20.76 -44.16
C SER A 259 16.70 -21.09 -43.41
N LYS A 260 16.85 -21.55 -42.15
CA LYS A 260 15.76 -21.64 -41.20
C LYS A 260 15.38 -20.23 -40.75
N GLU A 261 14.12 -19.90 -40.86
CA GLU A 261 13.60 -18.66 -40.29
C GLU A 261 13.08 -18.98 -38.89
N MET A 262 13.75 -18.42 -37.89
CA MET A 262 13.40 -18.60 -36.49
C MET A 262 12.56 -17.41 -36.03
N PHE A 263 11.59 -17.69 -35.20
CA PHE A 263 10.67 -16.72 -34.64
C PHE A 263 11.00 -16.50 -33.15
N HIS A 264 11.01 -15.28 -32.72
CA HIS A 264 11.15 -14.95 -31.30
C HIS A 264 9.76 -14.66 -30.73
N VAL A 265 9.26 -15.56 -29.91
CA VAL A 265 8.03 -15.33 -29.14
C VAL A 265 8.39 -14.34 -28.03
N SER A 266 8.19 -13.06 -28.27
CA SER A 266 8.22 -12.10 -27.17
C SER A 266 7.07 -12.42 -26.22
N PRO A 267 7.33 -12.53 -24.93
CA PRO A 267 6.24 -12.73 -23.97
C PRO A 267 5.24 -11.60 -24.05
N PRO A 268 3.94 -11.91 -23.93
CA PRO A 268 2.89 -10.92 -24.00
C PRO A 268 3.11 -9.80 -23.00
N ARG A 269 2.91 -8.56 -23.47
CA ARG A 269 3.12 -7.34 -22.70
C ARG A 269 1.80 -6.60 -22.52
N LEU A 270 1.56 -6.15 -21.32
CA LEU A 270 0.37 -5.40 -20.95
C LEU A 270 0.77 -3.99 -20.51
N LEU A 271 0.16 -2.96 -21.11
CA LEU A 271 0.28 -1.59 -20.61
C LEU A 271 -1.04 -1.17 -19.99
N ILE A 272 -1.00 -0.96 -18.67
CA ILE A 272 -2.13 -0.46 -17.89
C ILE A 272 -2.10 1.07 -17.92
N ILE A 273 -3.13 1.67 -18.49
CA ILE A 273 -3.33 3.11 -18.52
C ILE A 273 -4.44 3.43 -17.51
N VAL A 274 -4.15 4.31 -16.56
CA VAL A 274 -5.09 4.62 -15.48
C VAL A 274 -5.51 6.07 -15.55
N ASP A 275 -6.81 6.26 -15.76
CA ASP A 275 -7.46 7.57 -15.72
C ASP A 275 -8.03 7.79 -14.32
N THR A 276 -7.61 8.88 -13.66
CA THR A 276 -8.11 9.31 -12.35
C THR A 276 -8.85 10.66 -12.43
N TYR A 277 -9.24 11.08 -13.64
CA TYR A 277 -9.86 12.37 -13.87
C TYR A 277 -11.28 12.45 -13.32
N LEU A 278 -11.55 13.53 -12.57
CA LEU A 278 -12.85 13.90 -12.04
C LEU A 278 -13.41 15.08 -12.84
N GLU A 279 -14.54 14.90 -13.48
CA GLU A 279 -15.27 15.99 -14.14
C GLU A 279 -15.99 16.88 -13.12
N GLN A 280 -16.60 16.24 -12.13
CA GLN A 280 -17.26 16.88 -11.01
C GLN A 280 -16.77 16.22 -9.72
N ASP A 281 -16.55 17.02 -8.68
CA ASP A 281 -16.09 16.49 -7.40
C ASP A 281 -17.27 15.94 -6.58
N THR A 282 -17.89 14.88 -7.08
CA THR A 282 -18.96 14.17 -6.39
C THR A 282 -18.42 12.92 -5.71
N GLN A 283 -19.04 12.54 -4.59
CA GLN A 283 -18.67 11.32 -3.87
C GLN A 283 -18.78 10.07 -4.76
N GLN A 284 -19.75 10.03 -5.67
CA GLN A 284 -19.92 8.91 -6.61
C GLN A 284 -18.73 8.80 -7.55
N GLN A 285 -18.26 9.91 -8.13
CA GLN A 285 -17.09 9.89 -9.03
C GLN A 285 -15.80 9.54 -8.27
N ARG A 286 -15.65 10.00 -7.03
CA ARG A 286 -14.52 9.61 -6.18
C ARG A 286 -14.51 8.09 -5.95
N ILE A 287 -15.65 7.49 -5.64
CA ILE A 287 -15.80 6.03 -5.50
C ILE A 287 -15.45 5.31 -6.81
N ALA A 288 -15.88 5.84 -7.94
CA ALA A 288 -15.57 5.28 -9.27
C ALA A 288 -14.05 5.29 -9.54
N VAL A 289 -13.33 6.36 -9.19
CA VAL A 289 -11.86 6.42 -9.31
C VAL A 289 -11.19 5.40 -8.39
N GLU A 290 -11.61 5.27 -7.13
CA GLU A 290 -11.05 4.28 -6.23
C GLU A 290 -11.25 2.84 -6.74
N LYS A 291 -12.43 2.57 -7.29
CA LYS A 291 -12.74 1.30 -7.92
C LYS A 291 -11.90 1.07 -9.19
N THR A 292 -11.67 2.12 -9.99
CA THR A 292 -10.77 2.09 -11.16
C THR A 292 -9.35 1.67 -10.76
N LEU A 293 -8.81 2.28 -9.71
CA LEU A 293 -7.48 1.96 -9.20
C LEU A 293 -7.39 0.53 -8.64
N ALA A 294 -8.44 0.08 -7.94
CA ALA A 294 -8.51 -1.29 -7.44
C ALA A 294 -8.58 -2.33 -8.59
N MET A 295 -9.32 -2.03 -9.67
CA MET A 295 -9.37 -2.87 -10.85
C MET A 295 -8.01 -2.92 -11.58
N ALA A 296 -7.35 -1.77 -11.74
CA ALA A 296 -6.01 -1.69 -12.32
C ALA A 296 -4.98 -2.47 -11.49
N ALA A 297 -5.00 -2.34 -10.16
CA ALA A 297 -4.16 -3.10 -9.25
C ALA A 297 -4.41 -4.61 -9.34
N THR A 298 -5.69 -5.00 -9.37
CA THR A 298 -6.10 -6.41 -9.51
C THR A 298 -5.62 -7.00 -10.83
N MET A 299 -5.77 -6.25 -11.93
CA MET A 299 -5.31 -6.68 -13.26
C MET A 299 -3.79 -6.79 -13.30
N ALA A 300 -3.06 -5.81 -12.75
CA ALA A 300 -1.60 -5.83 -12.69
C ALA A 300 -1.08 -7.05 -11.92
N ASN A 301 -1.64 -7.32 -10.74
CA ASN A 301 -1.27 -8.46 -9.92
C ASN A 301 -1.51 -9.78 -10.65
N THR A 302 -2.73 -9.98 -11.19
CA THR A 302 -3.10 -11.22 -11.88
C THR A 302 -2.27 -11.44 -13.16
N ALA A 303 -2.02 -10.39 -13.94
CA ALA A 303 -1.21 -10.48 -15.14
C ALA A 303 0.25 -10.84 -14.84
N LEU A 304 0.84 -10.23 -13.81
CA LEU A 304 2.21 -10.56 -13.37
C LEU A 304 2.32 -11.97 -12.78
N GLU A 305 1.32 -12.45 -12.04
CA GLU A 305 1.24 -13.82 -11.57
C GLU A 305 1.13 -14.82 -12.73
N SER A 306 0.45 -14.44 -13.80
CA SER A 306 0.35 -15.23 -15.04
C SER A 306 1.60 -15.15 -15.92
N GLY A 307 2.66 -14.45 -15.49
CA GLY A 307 3.94 -14.34 -16.17
C GLY A 307 4.00 -13.30 -17.30
N LEU A 308 3.00 -12.43 -17.45
CA LEU A 308 3.04 -11.33 -18.40
C LEU A 308 4.04 -10.26 -17.95
N ALA A 309 4.57 -9.51 -18.92
CA ALA A 309 5.27 -8.27 -18.61
C ALA A 309 4.25 -7.12 -18.53
N VAL A 310 4.20 -6.42 -17.42
CA VAL A 310 3.23 -5.36 -17.19
C VAL A 310 3.93 -4.03 -17.04
N GLY A 311 3.47 -3.01 -17.77
CA GLY A 311 3.80 -1.61 -17.59
C GLY A 311 2.58 -0.84 -17.08
N MET A 312 2.82 0.33 -16.51
CA MET A 312 1.74 1.20 -16.06
C MET A 312 2.05 2.66 -16.41
N CYS A 313 1.02 3.41 -16.79
CA CYS A 313 1.10 4.85 -16.86
C CYS A 313 -0.17 5.51 -16.34
N GLY A 314 0.00 6.70 -15.78
CA GLY A 314 -1.06 7.51 -15.22
C GLY A 314 -0.58 8.94 -14.95
N TRP A 315 -1.49 9.78 -14.48
CA TRP A 315 -1.17 11.14 -14.09
C TRP A 315 -1.16 11.27 -12.57
N ALA A 316 0.00 11.68 -12.03
CA ALA A 316 0.14 12.15 -10.65
C ALA A 316 0.44 13.66 -10.70
N ASP A 317 1.27 14.21 -9.86
CA ASP A 317 1.78 15.59 -9.98
C ASP A 317 2.67 15.80 -11.21
N GLY A 318 2.50 14.96 -12.22
CA GLY A 318 3.22 14.85 -13.48
C GLY A 318 2.95 13.49 -14.12
N TRP A 319 3.56 13.28 -15.28
CA TRP A 319 3.47 12.01 -15.99
C TRP A 319 4.24 10.91 -15.24
N LYS A 320 3.52 9.91 -14.75
CA LYS A 320 4.08 8.77 -14.02
C LYS A 320 4.02 7.52 -14.88
N THR A 321 5.18 6.91 -15.12
CA THR A 321 5.27 5.65 -15.86
C THR A 321 6.10 4.63 -15.11
N VAL A 322 5.67 3.38 -15.17
CA VAL A 322 6.44 2.20 -14.74
C VAL A 322 6.66 1.35 -15.99
N PRO A 323 7.93 1.09 -16.39
CA PRO A 323 8.22 0.32 -17.60
C PRO A 323 7.77 -1.12 -17.48
N GLU A 324 7.55 -1.79 -18.65
CA GLU A 324 7.10 -3.17 -18.68
C GLU A 324 8.20 -4.11 -18.16
N GLN A 325 7.94 -4.76 -17.05
CA GLN A 325 8.82 -5.76 -16.44
C GLN A 325 8.00 -6.90 -15.83
N ARG A 326 8.68 -7.91 -15.29
CA ARG A 326 8.09 -9.08 -14.65
C ARG A 326 8.58 -9.24 -13.22
N GLY A 327 7.86 -10.03 -12.46
CA GLY A 327 8.27 -10.49 -11.14
C GLY A 327 7.60 -9.76 -9.97
N LYS A 328 7.71 -10.37 -8.80
CA LYS A 328 7.03 -9.89 -7.57
C LYS A 328 7.48 -8.49 -7.11
N ARG A 329 8.75 -8.15 -7.32
CA ARG A 329 9.26 -6.82 -6.98
C ARG A 329 8.61 -5.75 -7.85
N HIS A 330 8.53 -6.02 -9.15
CA HIS A 330 7.90 -5.12 -10.10
C HIS A 330 6.40 -4.96 -9.83
N CYS A 331 5.72 -6.02 -9.36
CA CYS A 331 4.34 -5.92 -8.89
C CYS A 331 4.20 -4.89 -7.78
N ARG A 332 5.09 -4.92 -6.79
CA ARG A 332 5.09 -3.92 -5.69
C ARG A 332 5.34 -2.51 -6.21
N ASP A 333 6.24 -2.34 -7.19
CA ASP A 333 6.52 -1.03 -7.80
C ASP A 333 5.29 -0.45 -8.52
N ILE A 334 4.52 -1.29 -9.23
CA ILE A 334 3.25 -0.89 -9.86
C ILE A 334 2.19 -0.56 -8.80
N LEU A 335 2.02 -1.42 -7.79
CA LEU A 335 1.04 -1.20 -6.72
C LEU A 335 1.36 0.08 -5.92
N ALA A 336 2.64 0.35 -5.67
CA ALA A 336 3.10 1.59 -5.04
C ALA A 336 2.80 2.82 -5.91
N ALA A 337 3.03 2.70 -7.22
CA ALA A 337 2.71 3.76 -8.15
C ALA A 337 1.19 4.05 -8.21
N LEU A 338 0.35 2.99 -8.17
CA LEU A 338 -1.11 3.12 -8.12
C LEU A 338 -1.61 3.69 -6.78
N ALA A 339 -0.95 3.33 -5.67
CA ALA A 339 -1.28 3.86 -4.35
C ALA A 339 -1.08 5.38 -4.27
N ASP A 340 -0.08 5.90 -4.98
CA ASP A 340 0.32 7.30 -4.98
C ASP A 340 -0.42 8.17 -6.03
N LEU A 341 -1.25 7.58 -6.91
CA LEU A 341 -2.01 8.34 -7.89
C LEU A 341 -3.10 9.18 -7.21
N PRO A 342 -3.05 10.53 -7.32
CA PRO A 342 -4.09 11.40 -6.76
C PRO A 342 -5.35 11.39 -7.63
N LEU A 343 -6.42 11.94 -7.08
CA LEU A 343 -7.58 12.35 -7.86
C LEU A 343 -7.18 13.52 -8.76
N ASN A 344 -7.41 13.40 -10.06
CA ASN A 344 -7.00 14.39 -11.05
C ASN A 344 -8.18 15.27 -11.47
N ARG A 345 -8.03 16.60 -11.38
CA ARG A 345 -9.03 17.57 -11.84
C ARG A 345 -8.56 18.38 -13.04
N ASN A 346 -7.28 18.32 -13.37
CA ASN A 346 -6.64 19.25 -14.29
C ASN A 346 -6.37 18.64 -15.66
N THR A 347 -6.26 17.30 -15.75
CA THR A 347 -5.80 16.63 -16.95
C THR A 347 -6.86 15.69 -17.50
N PRO A 348 -7.54 16.08 -18.60
CA PRO A 348 -8.57 15.24 -19.19
C PRO A 348 -7.98 13.96 -19.82
N PRO A 349 -8.78 12.89 -19.99
CA PRO A 349 -8.31 11.60 -20.49
C PRO A 349 -7.75 11.64 -21.90
N ASP A 350 -8.21 12.54 -22.75
CA ASP A 350 -7.70 12.68 -24.12
C ASP A 350 -6.21 13.05 -24.12
N TRP A 351 -5.80 13.93 -23.21
CA TRP A 351 -4.41 14.30 -23.04
C TRP A 351 -3.58 13.12 -22.50
N LEU A 352 -4.13 12.35 -21.54
CA LEU A 352 -3.50 11.16 -21.01
C LEU A 352 -3.22 10.15 -22.13
N LEU A 353 -4.19 9.91 -23.01
CA LEU A 353 -4.08 8.98 -24.13
C LEU A 353 -3.09 9.45 -25.19
N GLN A 354 -3.07 10.74 -25.54
CA GLN A 354 -2.08 11.32 -26.43
C GLN A 354 -0.65 11.13 -25.87
N ARG A 355 -0.48 11.31 -24.56
CA ARG A 355 0.81 11.12 -23.92
C ARG A 355 1.22 9.65 -23.80
N ALA A 356 0.26 8.73 -23.68
CA ALA A 356 0.48 7.31 -23.69
C ALA A 356 0.80 6.73 -25.07
N ALA A 357 0.38 7.39 -26.16
CA ALA A 357 0.55 6.92 -27.53
C ALA A 357 1.99 6.49 -27.88
N PRO A 358 3.07 7.20 -27.50
CA PRO A 358 4.46 6.75 -27.76
C PRO A 358 4.85 5.45 -27.05
N LEU A 359 4.12 5.05 -26.00
CA LEU A 359 4.36 3.82 -25.24
C LEU A 359 3.65 2.62 -25.90
N LEU A 360 2.70 2.86 -26.80
CA LEU A 360 1.98 1.83 -27.57
C LEU A 360 2.89 1.30 -28.66
N LYS A 361 3.79 0.40 -28.29
CA LYS A 361 4.71 -0.27 -29.24
C LYS A 361 4.07 -1.55 -29.77
N ASP A 362 4.55 -2.03 -30.92
CA ASP A 362 4.16 -3.34 -31.45
C ASP A 362 4.35 -4.45 -30.39
N GLY A 363 3.33 -5.26 -30.17
CA GLY A 363 3.34 -6.35 -29.21
C GLY A 363 3.06 -5.94 -27.74
N VAL A 364 2.43 -4.78 -27.54
CA VAL A 364 1.93 -4.34 -26.22
C VAL A 364 0.42 -4.20 -26.31
N THR A 365 -0.30 -4.89 -25.44
CA THR A 365 -1.77 -4.76 -25.33
C THR A 365 -2.10 -3.62 -24.34
N PRO A 366 -2.65 -2.49 -24.83
CA PRO A 366 -3.06 -1.42 -23.96
C PRO A 366 -4.42 -1.73 -23.32
N VAL A 367 -4.54 -1.50 -22.01
CA VAL A 367 -5.78 -1.58 -21.27
C VAL A 367 -5.99 -0.26 -20.51
N LEU A 368 -7.04 0.45 -20.89
CA LEU A 368 -7.44 1.69 -20.24
C LEU A 368 -8.44 1.41 -19.11
N PHE A 369 -8.10 1.81 -17.91
CA PHE A 369 -9.01 1.85 -16.78
C PHE A 369 -9.49 3.27 -16.55
N THR A 370 -10.81 3.48 -16.57
CA THR A 370 -11.43 4.80 -16.43
C THR A 370 -12.62 4.76 -15.48
N PRO A 371 -12.86 5.82 -14.69
CA PRO A 371 -14.03 5.88 -13.80
C PRO A 371 -15.34 6.01 -14.55
N ARG A 372 -15.33 6.55 -15.77
CA ARG A 372 -16.52 6.93 -16.56
C ARG A 372 -16.55 6.29 -17.95
N ASN A 373 -17.70 6.34 -18.58
CA ASN A 373 -17.89 5.85 -19.93
C ASN A 373 -17.40 6.88 -20.97
N LEU A 374 -16.33 6.54 -21.68
CA LEU A 374 -15.68 7.40 -22.67
C LEU A 374 -16.13 7.11 -24.13
N ASN A 375 -17.30 6.47 -24.34
CA ASN A 375 -17.72 5.93 -25.63
C ASN A 375 -17.74 6.96 -26.79
N GLN A 376 -17.72 8.26 -26.53
CA GLN A 376 -17.75 9.29 -27.57
C GLN A 376 -16.39 9.90 -27.91
N SER A 377 -15.42 9.90 -26.99
CA SER A 377 -14.13 10.56 -27.19
C SER A 377 -13.01 9.64 -27.71
N LEU A 378 -13.18 8.33 -27.62
CA LEU A 378 -12.15 7.34 -27.98
C LEU A 378 -12.14 6.89 -29.44
N GLY A 379 -12.94 7.50 -30.34
CA GLY A 379 -13.28 7.03 -31.68
C GLY A 379 -12.11 6.56 -32.58
N GLU A 380 -10.93 7.15 -32.48
CA GLU A 380 -9.77 6.75 -33.27
C GLU A 380 -8.78 5.82 -32.50
N LEU A 381 -8.59 6.03 -31.20
CA LEU A 381 -7.69 5.21 -30.37
C LEU A 381 -8.27 3.84 -30.06
N ALA A 382 -9.60 3.72 -29.92
CA ALA A 382 -10.28 2.42 -29.78
C ALA A 382 -10.16 1.54 -31.05
N ARG A 383 -9.98 2.13 -32.23
CA ARG A 383 -9.70 1.39 -33.47
C ARG A 383 -8.33 0.69 -33.48
N GLY A 384 -7.44 1.07 -32.57
CA GLY A 384 -6.09 0.49 -32.39
C GLY A 384 -6.05 -0.78 -31.52
N GLY A 385 -7.20 -1.38 -31.14
CA GLY A 385 -7.22 -2.61 -30.34
C GLY A 385 -7.03 -2.39 -28.82
N MET A 386 -7.26 -1.15 -28.32
CA MET A 386 -7.20 -0.85 -26.88
C MET A 386 -8.45 -1.38 -26.16
N LEU A 387 -8.25 -2.15 -25.10
CA LEU A 387 -9.34 -2.59 -24.24
C LEU A 387 -9.66 -1.50 -23.20
N THR A 388 -10.92 -1.07 -23.13
CA THR A 388 -11.37 -0.09 -22.14
C THR A 388 -12.22 -0.75 -21.06
N VAL A 389 -11.88 -0.50 -19.81
CA VAL A 389 -12.58 -0.97 -18.61
C VAL A 389 -13.13 0.24 -17.86
N CYS A 390 -14.45 0.42 -17.90
CA CYS A 390 -15.14 1.49 -17.19
C CYS A 390 -15.64 0.98 -15.83
N ALA A 391 -15.27 1.66 -14.74
CA ALA A 391 -15.61 1.25 -13.37
C ALA A 391 -17.13 1.27 -13.07
N GLU A 392 -17.89 2.11 -13.75
CA GLU A 392 -19.34 2.21 -13.60
C GLU A 392 -20.12 1.19 -14.46
N SER A 393 -19.45 0.47 -15.37
CA SER A 393 -20.11 -0.48 -16.26
C SER A 393 -20.49 -1.78 -15.55
N GLU A 394 -21.61 -2.39 -15.93
CA GLU A 394 -22.00 -3.72 -15.47
C GLU A 394 -20.97 -4.80 -15.86
N GLN A 395 -20.32 -4.63 -17.01
CA GLN A 395 -19.27 -5.51 -17.47
C GLN A 395 -18.06 -5.53 -16.53
N ALA A 396 -17.67 -4.38 -15.99
CA ALA A 396 -16.58 -4.31 -15.01
C ALA A 396 -16.92 -5.09 -13.74
N ASN A 397 -18.18 -5.06 -13.28
CA ASN A 397 -18.63 -5.84 -12.14
C ASN A 397 -18.62 -7.36 -12.43
N ALA A 398 -18.84 -7.76 -13.67
CA ALA A 398 -18.74 -9.16 -14.09
C ALA A 398 -17.28 -9.63 -14.20
N TRP A 399 -16.37 -8.73 -14.59
CA TRP A 399 -14.95 -9.05 -14.75
C TRP A 399 -14.14 -9.01 -13.45
N PHE A 400 -14.52 -8.14 -12.53
CA PHE A 400 -13.81 -7.93 -11.26
C PHE A 400 -14.71 -8.20 -10.07
N LYS A 401 -14.25 -9.06 -9.16
CA LYS A 401 -14.94 -9.37 -7.91
C LYS A 401 -14.08 -8.92 -6.73
N PHE A 402 -14.60 -8.01 -5.93
CA PHE A 402 -14.00 -7.54 -4.70
C PHE A 402 -14.72 -8.12 -3.48
N ASP A 403 -14.05 -8.15 -2.32
CA ASP A 403 -14.70 -8.51 -1.07
C ASP A 403 -15.80 -7.47 -0.76
N PRO A 404 -17.05 -7.90 -0.42
CA PRO A 404 -18.13 -6.98 -0.06
C PRO A 404 -17.84 -6.07 1.14
N LYS A 405 -16.84 -6.42 1.94
CA LYS A 405 -16.42 -5.62 3.10
C LYS A 405 -15.61 -4.38 2.70
N ILE A 406 -15.11 -4.31 1.46
CA ILE A 406 -14.34 -3.17 0.97
C ILE A 406 -15.28 -2.02 0.66
N ASP A 407 -15.14 -0.94 1.42
CA ASP A 407 -15.88 0.31 1.22
C ASP A 407 -15.01 1.31 0.45
N PHE A 408 -15.24 1.40 -0.85
CA PHE A 408 -14.51 2.33 -1.74
C PHE A 408 -14.76 3.80 -1.41
N SER A 409 -15.84 4.14 -0.68
CA SER A 409 -16.09 5.52 -0.26
C SER A 409 -15.06 6.03 0.77
N ARG A 410 -14.41 5.10 1.46
CA ARG A 410 -13.45 5.38 2.54
C ARG A 410 -12.00 5.12 2.16
N SER A 411 -11.73 4.64 0.92
CA SER A 411 -10.38 4.24 0.50
C SER A 411 -9.51 5.38 -0.03
N MET A 412 -10.00 6.59 -0.07
CA MET A 412 -9.26 7.78 -0.53
C MET A 412 -8.11 8.17 0.40
N PRO A 413 -7.00 8.69 -0.15
CA PRO A 413 -5.90 9.23 0.65
C PRO A 413 -6.32 10.48 1.44
N ALA A 414 -5.86 10.58 2.70
CA ALA A 414 -6.22 11.65 3.63
C ALA A 414 -5.85 13.06 3.15
N SER A 415 -4.79 13.19 2.34
CA SER A 415 -4.31 14.46 1.81
C SER A 415 -5.28 15.18 0.87
N GLN A 416 -6.37 14.53 0.46
CA GLN A 416 -7.35 15.07 -0.48
C GLN A 416 -8.70 15.46 0.16
N GLU A 417 -8.92 15.12 1.43
CA GLU A 417 -10.11 15.56 2.18
C GLU A 417 -10.00 17.02 2.67
N SER A 418 -8.79 17.54 2.88
CA SER A 418 -8.55 18.89 3.39
C SER A 418 -8.58 20.01 2.32
N ALA A 419 -8.81 19.65 1.04
CA ALA A 419 -8.86 20.60 -0.08
C ALA A 419 -10.30 20.88 -0.58
N SER A 420 -11.32 20.43 0.15
CA SER A 420 -12.74 20.65 -0.15
C SER A 420 -13.38 21.70 0.74
#